data_0d1257ea8a4e98f91c5a9803ee82734e
#
_entry.id   0d1257ea8a4e98f91c5a9803ee82734e
#
_cell.length_a   1.000
_cell.length_b   1.000
_cell.length_c   1.000
_cell.angle_alpha   90.00
_cell.angle_beta   90.00
_cell.angle_gamma   90.00
#
_symmetry.space_group_name_H-M   'P 1'
#
loop_
_entity.id
_entity.type
_entity.pdbx_description
1 polymer ?
#
loop_
_entity_poly.entity_id
_entity_poly.type
_entity_poly.pdbx_seq_one_letter_code
_entity_poly.pdbx_strand_id
1 'polypeptide(L)'
;MAQLTLRLGTRRSALARAQSGAVARRLEALHPGLSVELVGIDTRGDRITDVPLSQVDGKAFFTAEIDAALQRGEVDLTVHSFKDLSLERPAGLCLGAVPRRENPRDIVIFSADILEHLGSGAPVRIGSSSPRRGALVPDFLGRALPGRPAVQLCELRGNVDTRLRRVREPRGAERHLDGVVLALAGLTRLALDESVGGRALVAELFTGLRRMVLPLTACPGAPAQGALAIECRAEDARTRSLLASIDDAPTRAAAAAERALLAERGGGCHQRFGATQVAVAGLGSLLYLREEGAGALQPLELRWTPAAPLPAVPSDRRPWDGSAAAAPAVVPLADAAARAAQALGTAPALFVTHRRALPALAPAAVNACPHVWVPGIESWYALAERGVWVEGCAEGLGFGAL
;
A
#
# COMPACT_ATOMS: atom_id res chain seq x y z
N MET A 1 43.01 3.40 -2.65
CA MET A 1 42.30 2.14 -2.86
C MET A 1 41.50 2.24 -4.18
N ALA A 2 41.47 1.20 -5.01
CA ALA A 2 40.63 1.22 -6.21
C ALA A 2 39.16 1.39 -5.81
N GLN A 3 38.46 2.33 -6.39
CA GLN A 3 37.03 2.55 -6.17
C GLN A 3 36.27 1.32 -6.70
N LEU A 4 35.47 0.70 -5.83
CA LEU A 4 34.62 -0.42 -6.21
C LEU A 4 33.36 0.12 -6.85
N THR A 5 33.07 -0.27 -8.08
CA THR A 5 31.82 0.09 -8.76
C THR A 5 30.94 -1.14 -8.93
N LEU A 6 29.65 -1.04 -8.56
CA LEU A 6 28.59 -1.99 -8.88
C LEU A 6 27.64 -1.38 -9.91
N ARG A 7 27.22 -2.16 -10.89
CA ARG A 7 26.22 -1.78 -11.90
C ARG A 7 24.86 -2.32 -11.45
N LEU A 8 23.90 -1.42 -11.20
CA LEU A 8 22.57 -1.74 -10.77
C LEU A 8 21.58 -1.61 -11.93
N GLY A 9 21.06 -2.74 -12.41
CA GLY A 9 20.04 -2.79 -13.45
C GLY A 9 18.66 -2.33 -12.96
N THR A 10 18.03 -1.40 -13.68
CA THR A 10 16.72 -0.84 -13.34
C THR A 10 15.88 -0.53 -14.56
N ARG A 11 14.55 -0.57 -14.44
CA ARG A 11 13.63 -0.05 -15.46
C ARG A 11 13.76 1.48 -15.56
N ARG A 12 13.37 2.06 -16.69
CA ARG A 12 13.45 3.52 -16.92
C ARG A 12 12.34 4.33 -16.25
N SER A 13 11.29 3.71 -15.70
CA SER A 13 10.20 4.44 -15.05
C SER A 13 10.69 5.22 -13.82
N ALA A 14 10.08 6.37 -13.54
CA ALA A 14 10.43 7.22 -12.39
C ALA A 14 10.42 6.44 -11.07
N LEU A 15 9.40 5.60 -10.85
CA LEU A 15 9.31 4.78 -9.64
C LEU A 15 10.44 3.74 -9.56
N ALA A 16 10.78 3.04 -10.66
CA ALA A 16 11.87 2.06 -10.64
C ALA A 16 13.21 2.74 -10.36
N ARG A 17 13.46 3.91 -10.96
CA ARG A 17 14.68 4.71 -10.70
C ARG A 17 14.74 5.19 -9.25
N ALA A 18 13.63 5.66 -8.67
CA ALA A 18 13.55 6.05 -7.26
C ALA A 18 13.88 4.88 -6.33
N GLN A 19 13.32 3.69 -6.61
CA GLN A 19 13.58 2.46 -5.85
C GLN A 19 15.06 2.05 -5.93
N SER A 20 15.61 2.00 -7.13
CA SER A 20 17.00 1.62 -7.37
C SER A 20 17.98 2.64 -6.80
N GLY A 21 17.69 3.94 -6.94
CA GLY A 21 18.50 5.01 -6.36
C GLY A 21 18.52 4.98 -4.84
N ALA A 22 17.39 4.66 -4.18
CA ALA A 22 17.36 4.48 -2.73
C ALA A 22 18.24 3.32 -2.26
N VAL A 23 18.24 2.19 -3.00
CA VAL A 23 19.11 1.05 -2.72
C VAL A 23 20.57 1.41 -2.94
N ALA A 24 20.89 2.09 -4.05
CA ALA A 24 22.25 2.54 -4.36
C ALA A 24 22.81 3.43 -3.24
N ARG A 25 22.10 4.50 -2.87
CA ARG A 25 22.50 5.39 -1.77
C ARG A 25 22.68 4.65 -0.43
N ARG A 26 21.82 3.67 -0.16
CA ARG A 26 21.93 2.88 1.08
C ARG A 26 23.19 2.01 1.09
N LEU A 27 23.54 1.37 -0.02
CA LEU A 27 24.76 0.58 -0.15
C LEU A 27 26.01 1.45 -0.04
N GLU A 28 26.05 2.59 -0.76
CA GLU A 28 27.15 3.54 -0.72
C GLU A 28 27.39 4.11 0.70
N ALA A 29 26.30 4.40 1.43
CA ALA A 29 26.38 4.90 2.81
C ALA A 29 26.95 3.85 3.80
N LEU A 30 26.72 2.56 3.54
CA LEU A 30 27.19 1.47 4.40
C LEU A 30 28.59 0.95 4.02
N HIS A 31 29.06 1.21 2.80
CA HIS A 31 30.32 0.71 2.26
C HIS A 31 31.17 1.85 1.70
N PRO A 32 31.97 2.55 2.53
CA PRO A 32 32.86 3.60 2.06
C PRO A 32 33.77 3.13 0.93
N GLY A 33 33.82 3.88 -0.18
CA GLY A 33 34.58 3.53 -1.38
C GLY A 33 33.82 2.68 -2.40
N LEU A 34 32.55 2.30 -2.10
CA LEU A 34 31.64 1.74 -3.08
C LEU A 34 30.95 2.85 -3.85
N SER A 35 30.83 2.67 -5.17
CA SER A 35 29.99 3.47 -6.07
C SER A 35 28.97 2.56 -6.76
N VAL A 36 27.73 2.99 -6.91
CA VAL A 36 26.68 2.21 -7.57
C VAL A 36 26.15 2.99 -8.78
N GLU A 37 26.40 2.46 -9.97
CA GLU A 37 25.95 3.03 -11.23
C GLU A 37 24.58 2.45 -11.63
N LEU A 38 23.59 3.31 -11.91
CA LEU A 38 22.28 2.88 -12.40
C LEU A 38 22.29 2.65 -13.92
N VAL A 39 22.02 1.41 -14.32
CA VAL A 39 21.93 1.00 -15.73
C VAL A 39 20.46 0.82 -16.11
N GLY A 40 19.94 1.72 -16.95
CA GLY A 40 18.55 1.66 -17.42
C GLY A 40 18.33 0.58 -18.48
N ILE A 41 17.44 -0.37 -18.24
CA ILE A 41 17.11 -1.48 -19.12
C ILE A 41 15.66 -1.32 -19.60
N ASP A 42 15.46 -1.39 -20.93
CA ASP A 42 14.12 -1.33 -21.53
C ASP A 42 13.46 -2.72 -21.46
N THR A 43 12.27 -2.81 -20.89
CA THR A 43 11.52 -4.07 -20.82
C THR A 43 10.34 -4.08 -21.80
N ARG A 44 9.91 -5.27 -22.21
CA ARG A 44 8.66 -5.42 -23.01
C ARG A 44 7.47 -4.83 -22.32
N GLY A 45 7.41 -4.95 -21.00
CA GLY A 45 6.33 -4.40 -20.17
C GLY A 45 6.23 -2.88 -20.20
N ASP A 46 7.33 -2.17 -20.48
CA ASP A 46 7.35 -0.72 -20.64
C ASP A 46 6.87 -0.28 -22.04
N ARG A 47 7.02 -1.15 -23.06
CA ARG A 47 6.65 -0.87 -24.46
C ARG A 47 5.20 -1.21 -24.77
N ILE A 48 4.65 -2.26 -24.17
CA ILE A 48 3.29 -2.78 -24.48
C ILE A 48 2.33 -2.25 -23.40
N THR A 49 1.62 -1.17 -23.73
CA THR A 49 0.65 -0.52 -22.85
C THR A 49 -0.81 -0.85 -23.18
N ASP A 50 -1.08 -1.43 -24.38
CA ASP A 50 -2.41 -1.49 -24.98
C ASP A 50 -3.13 -2.82 -24.77
N VAL A 51 -2.43 -3.84 -24.22
CA VAL A 51 -3.01 -5.18 -23.97
C VAL A 51 -3.29 -5.37 -22.47
N PRO A 52 -4.48 -5.82 -22.04
CA PRO A 52 -4.78 -6.12 -20.64
C PRO A 52 -3.76 -7.08 -20.02
N LEU A 53 -3.35 -6.85 -18.77
CA LEU A 53 -2.40 -7.75 -18.07
C LEU A 53 -2.90 -9.19 -17.96
N SER A 54 -4.21 -9.39 -17.92
CA SER A 54 -4.86 -10.70 -17.92
C SER A 54 -4.68 -11.50 -19.23
N GLN A 55 -4.35 -10.82 -20.32
CA GLN A 55 -4.15 -11.40 -21.64
C GLN A 55 -2.67 -11.50 -22.04
N VAL A 56 -1.78 -11.02 -21.17
CA VAL A 56 -0.34 -11.09 -21.40
C VAL A 56 0.16 -12.40 -20.83
N ASP A 57 0.38 -13.38 -21.69
CA ASP A 57 1.07 -14.62 -21.36
C ASP A 57 2.55 -14.31 -21.08
N GLY A 58 2.97 -14.47 -19.82
CA GLY A 58 4.39 -14.38 -19.53
C GLY A 58 4.73 -14.16 -18.08
N LYS A 59 5.26 -15.20 -17.44
CA LYS A 59 5.80 -15.23 -16.07
C LYS A 59 6.98 -14.27 -15.84
N ALA A 60 7.39 -13.41 -16.74
CA ALA A 60 8.52 -12.51 -16.60
C ALA A 60 8.39 -11.23 -17.44
N PHE A 61 7.17 -10.77 -17.70
CA PHE A 61 6.89 -9.67 -18.62
C PHE A 61 7.63 -8.36 -18.31
N PHE A 62 7.95 -8.12 -17.04
CA PHE A 62 8.67 -6.92 -16.59
C PHE A 62 10.12 -7.20 -16.18
N THR A 63 10.55 -8.46 -16.16
CA THR A 63 11.86 -8.84 -15.59
C THR A 63 12.78 -9.58 -16.57
N ALA A 64 12.26 -10.17 -17.66
CA ALA A 64 13.02 -11.02 -18.54
C ALA A 64 14.32 -10.38 -19.09
N GLU A 65 14.24 -9.14 -19.55
CA GLU A 65 15.39 -8.42 -20.09
C GLU A 65 16.38 -8.03 -18.99
N ILE A 66 15.87 -7.71 -17.79
CA ILE A 66 16.68 -7.38 -16.62
C ILE A 66 17.38 -8.65 -16.10
N ASP A 67 16.66 -9.77 -16.01
CA ASP A 67 17.18 -11.06 -15.60
C ASP A 67 18.30 -11.51 -16.56
N ALA A 68 18.08 -11.37 -17.87
CA ALA A 68 19.07 -11.72 -18.87
C ALA A 68 20.33 -10.85 -18.78
N ALA A 69 20.21 -9.54 -18.55
CA ALA A 69 21.34 -8.63 -18.34
C ALA A 69 22.15 -9.03 -17.07
N LEU A 70 21.45 -9.40 -16.00
CA LEU A 70 22.09 -9.89 -14.77
C LEU A 70 22.83 -11.21 -14.98
N GLN A 71 22.24 -12.18 -15.72
CA GLN A 71 22.86 -13.46 -16.05
C GLN A 71 24.10 -13.29 -16.93
N ARG A 72 24.07 -12.35 -17.93
CA ARG A 72 25.22 -12.06 -18.78
C ARG A 72 26.31 -11.24 -18.11
N GLY A 73 26.12 -10.80 -16.87
CA GLY A 73 27.08 -9.94 -16.17
C GLY A 73 27.16 -8.52 -16.70
N GLU A 74 26.16 -8.03 -17.45
CA GLU A 74 26.04 -6.63 -17.87
C GLU A 74 25.75 -5.71 -16.70
N VAL A 75 25.04 -6.25 -15.68
CA VAL A 75 24.80 -5.64 -14.38
C VAL A 75 25.15 -6.62 -13.26
N ASP A 76 25.38 -6.11 -12.05
CA ASP A 76 25.85 -6.91 -10.91
C ASP A 76 24.71 -7.22 -9.92
N LEU A 77 23.69 -6.32 -9.88
CA LEU A 77 22.48 -6.50 -9.09
C LEU A 77 21.30 -5.84 -9.80
N THR A 78 20.08 -6.22 -9.39
CA THR A 78 18.82 -5.67 -9.90
C THR A 78 17.87 -5.40 -8.75
N VAL A 79 16.96 -4.43 -8.93
CA VAL A 79 15.94 -4.07 -7.93
C VAL A 79 14.55 -4.19 -8.53
N HIS A 80 13.68 -4.93 -7.84
CA HIS A 80 12.31 -5.16 -8.24
C HIS A 80 11.33 -4.81 -7.12
N SER A 81 10.14 -4.32 -7.48
CA SER A 81 9.01 -4.40 -6.56
C SER A 81 8.69 -5.88 -6.33
N PHE A 82 8.82 -6.38 -5.10
CA PHE A 82 8.82 -7.82 -4.84
C PHE A 82 7.49 -8.51 -5.19
N LYS A 83 6.38 -7.78 -5.12
CA LYS A 83 5.05 -8.26 -5.54
C LYS A 83 4.95 -8.56 -7.04
N ASP A 84 5.79 -7.92 -7.87
CA ASP A 84 5.76 -8.05 -9.33
C ASP A 84 6.76 -9.10 -9.84
N LEU A 85 7.61 -9.63 -8.93
CA LEU A 85 8.60 -10.65 -9.23
C LEU A 85 7.94 -12.04 -9.28
N SER A 86 8.19 -12.79 -10.37
CA SER A 86 7.67 -14.16 -10.51
C SER A 86 8.12 -15.08 -9.37
N LEU A 87 7.30 -16.10 -9.07
CA LEU A 87 7.63 -17.09 -8.03
C LEU A 87 8.82 -17.94 -8.43
N GLU A 88 8.85 -18.35 -9.70
CA GLU A 88 9.98 -19.09 -10.30
C GLU A 88 11.01 -18.09 -10.79
N ARG A 89 12.26 -18.29 -10.41
CA ARG A 89 13.38 -17.44 -10.84
C ARG A 89 14.32 -18.19 -11.76
N PRO A 90 14.98 -17.51 -12.72
CA PRO A 90 15.98 -18.11 -13.58
C PRO A 90 17.11 -18.75 -12.76
N ALA A 91 17.61 -19.90 -13.24
CA ALA A 91 18.77 -20.55 -12.63
C ALA A 91 19.98 -19.60 -12.63
N GLY A 92 20.80 -19.70 -11.59
CA GLY A 92 21.98 -18.86 -11.40
C GLY A 92 21.71 -17.49 -10.80
N LEU A 93 20.44 -17.08 -10.61
CA LEU A 93 20.08 -15.88 -9.88
C LEU A 93 19.61 -16.20 -8.46
N CYS A 94 19.86 -15.30 -7.53
CA CYS A 94 19.38 -15.43 -6.15
C CYS A 94 18.88 -14.10 -5.59
N LEU A 95 17.98 -14.20 -4.60
CA LEU A 95 17.50 -13.09 -3.78
C LEU A 95 18.61 -12.70 -2.78
N GLY A 96 19.42 -11.71 -3.14
CA GLY A 96 20.54 -11.23 -2.35
C GLY A 96 20.09 -10.46 -1.09
N ALA A 97 19.09 -9.56 -1.22
CA ALA A 97 18.55 -8.82 -0.08
C ALA A 97 17.07 -8.48 -0.24
N VAL A 98 16.39 -8.35 0.89
CA VAL A 98 15.05 -7.76 1.03
C VAL A 98 15.15 -6.66 2.09
N PRO A 99 15.31 -5.39 1.71
CA PRO A 99 15.38 -4.29 2.66
C PRO A 99 14.07 -4.10 3.43
N ARG A 100 14.14 -3.35 4.54
CA ARG A 100 12.96 -3.00 5.33
C ARG A 100 11.82 -2.52 4.44
N ARG A 101 10.64 -3.09 4.67
CA ARG A 101 9.42 -2.88 3.90
C ARG A 101 8.87 -1.48 4.12
N GLU A 102 8.42 -0.85 3.06
CA GLU A 102 7.52 0.31 3.11
C GLU A 102 6.09 -0.12 3.42
N ASN A 103 5.23 0.86 3.79
CA ASN A 103 3.84 0.61 4.13
C ASN A 103 3.13 -0.21 3.03
N PRO A 104 2.62 -1.41 3.33
CA PRO A 104 2.05 -2.34 2.35
C PRO A 104 0.64 -1.98 1.88
N ARG A 105 0.01 -0.95 2.46
CA ARG A 105 -1.36 -0.57 2.13
C ARG A 105 -1.51 -0.06 0.70
N ASP A 106 -2.73 -0.16 0.20
CA ASP A 106 -3.15 0.62 -0.96
C ASP A 106 -3.68 1.98 -0.51
N ILE A 107 -3.66 2.93 -1.42
CA ILE A 107 -4.24 4.25 -1.26
C ILE A 107 -5.13 4.55 -2.46
N VAL A 108 -6.28 5.14 -2.23
CA VAL A 108 -7.12 5.72 -3.29
C VAL A 108 -6.92 7.23 -3.29
N ILE A 109 -6.62 7.76 -4.45
CA ILE A 109 -6.56 9.20 -4.70
C ILE A 109 -7.81 9.57 -5.49
N PHE A 110 -8.58 10.51 -4.97
CA PHE A 110 -9.86 10.94 -5.51
C PHE A 110 -9.77 12.34 -6.12
N SER A 111 -10.65 12.63 -7.07
CA SER A 111 -10.83 13.95 -7.63
C SER A 111 -11.17 14.99 -6.56
N ALA A 112 -10.88 16.26 -6.84
CA ALA A 112 -11.11 17.36 -5.90
C ALA A 112 -12.59 17.54 -5.53
N ASP A 113 -13.47 17.29 -6.49
CA ASP A 113 -14.93 17.44 -6.40
C ASP A 113 -15.67 16.17 -5.92
N ILE A 114 -14.94 15.18 -5.40
CA ILE A 114 -15.54 13.89 -5.01
C ILE A 114 -16.67 14.03 -4.00
N LEU A 115 -16.57 14.94 -3.02
CA LEU A 115 -17.65 15.14 -2.03
C LEU A 115 -18.94 15.66 -2.66
N GLU A 116 -18.83 16.56 -3.65
CA GLU A 116 -19.99 17.07 -4.41
C GLU A 116 -20.60 15.93 -5.25
N HIS A 117 -19.74 15.11 -5.89
CA HIS A 117 -20.19 13.96 -6.65
C HIS A 117 -20.94 12.94 -5.79
N LEU A 118 -20.45 12.64 -4.59
CA LEU A 118 -21.14 11.74 -3.65
C LEU A 118 -22.54 12.24 -3.29
N GLY A 119 -22.75 13.55 -3.22
CA GLY A 119 -24.06 14.19 -3.01
C GLY A 119 -25.06 13.97 -4.15
N SER A 120 -24.60 13.62 -5.36
CA SER A 120 -25.47 13.38 -6.52
C SER A 120 -26.11 11.98 -6.54
N GLY A 121 -25.60 11.04 -5.73
CA GLY A 121 -26.03 9.63 -5.73
C GLY A 121 -25.55 8.82 -6.95
N ALA A 122 -24.72 9.38 -7.81
CA ALA A 122 -24.17 8.68 -8.97
C ALA A 122 -23.06 7.67 -8.55
N PRO A 123 -22.83 6.60 -9.35
CA PRO A 123 -21.75 5.66 -9.07
C PRO A 123 -20.38 6.30 -9.10
N VAL A 124 -19.47 5.82 -8.24
CA VAL A 124 -18.08 6.26 -8.17
C VAL A 124 -17.21 5.35 -9.05
N ARG A 125 -16.51 5.92 -10.02
CA ARG A 125 -15.65 5.23 -10.98
C ARG A 125 -14.22 5.21 -10.49
N ILE A 126 -13.69 4.02 -10.16
CA ILE A 126 -12.34 3.83 -9.59
C ILE A 126 -11.43 3.10 -10.58
N GLY A 127 -10.29 3.69 -10.90
CA GLY A 127 -9.31 3.13 -11.83
C GLY A 127 -8.38 2.09 -11.19
N SER A 128 -8.40 0.86 -11.73
CA SER A 128 -7.44 -0.19 -11.39
C SER A 128 -7.53 -1.35 -12.39
N SER A 129 -6.36 -1.96 -12.73
CA SER A 129 -6.30 -3.22 -13.53
C SER A 129 -5.95 -4.44 -12.66
N SER A 130 -5.95 -4.31 -11.34
CA SER A 130 -5.60 -5.41 -10.44
C SER A 130 -6.84 -6.23 -10.08
N PRO A 131 -6.89 -7.55 -10.39
CA PRO A 131 -8.01 -8.41 -10.01
C PRO A 131 -8.26 -8.44 -8.49
N ARG A 132 -7.20 -8.44 -7.68
CA ARG A 132 -7.31 -8.31 -6.23
C ARG A 132 -8.06 -7.04 -5.81
N ARG A 133 -7.65 -5.88 -6.35
CA ARG A 133 -8.34 -4.61 -6.07
C ARG A 133 -9.77 -4.62 -6.58
N GLY A 134 -10.01 -5.29 -7.72
CA GLY A 134 -11.35 -5.52 -8.25
C GLY A 134 -12.28 -6.23 -7.29
N ALA A 135 -11.76 -7.19 -6.55
CA ALA A 135 -12.51 -7.94 -5.54
C ALA A 135 -12.73 -7.14 -4.23
N LEU A 136 -11.68 -6.46 -3.74
CA LEU A 136 -11.68 -5.92 -2.37
C LEU A 136 -12.16 -4.46 -2.28
N VAL A 137 -11.78 -3.62 -3.24
CA VAL A 137 -11.96 -2.16 -3.14
C VAL A 137 -13.43 -1.74 -3.24
N PRO A 138 -14.26 -2.28 -4.14
CA PRO A 138 -15.68 -1.90 -4.21
C PRO A 138 -16.45 -2.21 -2.93
N ASP A 139 -16.22 -3.38 -2.32
CA ASP A 139 -16.85 -3.77 -1.04
C ASP A 139 -16.53 -2.79 0.07
N PHE A 140 -15.25 -2.41 0.21
CA PHE A 140 -14.84 -1.45 1.22
C PHE A 140 -15.38 -0.05 0.94
N LEU A 141 -15.14 0.50 -0.26
CA LEU A 141 -15.51 1.87 -0.59
C LEU A 141 -17.03 2.09 -0.59
N GLY A 142 -17.83 1.10 -0.99
CA GLY A 142 -19.29 1.17 -0.92
C GLY A 142 -19.83 1.38 0.50
N ARG A 143 -19.03 1.09 1.52
CA ARG A 143 -19.36 1.33 2.95
C ARG A 143 -18.58 2.49 3.55
N ALA A 144 -17.38 2.75 3.07
CA ALA A 144 -16.44 3.74 3.62
C ALA A 144 -16.63 5.14 3.06
N LEU A 145 -17.26 5.27 1.89
CA LEU A 145 -17.57 6.58 1.33
C LEU A 145 -18.88 7.14 1.90
N PRO A 146 -18.95 8.45 2.17
CA PRO A 146 -20.21 9.13 2.52
C PRO A 146 -21.31 8.85 1.49
N GLY A 147 -22.52 8.55 1.96
CA GLY A 147 -23.66 8.26 1.10
C GLY A 147 -23.72 6.84 0.54
N ARG A 148 -22.73 6.00 0.80
CA ARG A 148 -22.67 4.58 0.37
C ARG A 148 -22.95 4.39 -1.13
N PRO A 149 -22.18 5.04 -2.01
CA PRO A 149 -22.41 4.98 -3.46
C PRO A 149 -22.10 3.57 -4.00
N ALA A 150 -22.69 3.24 -5.13
CA ALA A 150 -22.21 2.13 -5.94
C ALA A 150 -20.79 2.45 -6.43
N VAL A 151 -19.87 1.47 -6.38
CA VAL A 151 -18.47 1.64 -6.80
C VAL A 151 -18.20 0.75 -8.02
N GLN A 152 -17.75 1.37 -9.10
CA GLN A 152 -17.42 0.68 -10.35
C GLN A 152 -15.92 0.71 -10.60
N LEU A 153 -15.31 -0.47 -10.80
CA LEU A 153 -13.92 -0.55 -11.23
C LEU A 153 -13.82 -0.35 -12.75
N CYS A 154 -12.94 0.59 -13.12
CA CYS A 154 -12.59 0.85 -14.52
C CYS A 154 -11.14 0.39 -14.75
N GLU A 155 -10.91 -0.32 -15.84
CA GLU A 155 -9.57 -0.75 -16.18
C GLU A 155 -8.67 0.45 -16.43
N LEU A 156 -7.51 0.48 -15.75
CA LEU A 156 -6.55 1.57 -15.84
C LEU A 156 -5.13 1.06 -15.76
N ARG A 157 -4.36 1.28 -16.84
CA ARG A 157 -2.93 1.00 -16.95
C ARG A 157 -2.11 2.29 -16.97
N GLY A 158 -0.81 2.14 -16.92
CA GLY A 158 0.15 3.24 -16.97
C GLY A 158 0.90 3.43 -15.64
N ASN A 159 1.86 4.34 -15.66
CA ASN A 159 2.61 4.77 -14.48
C ASN A 159 1.74 5.64 -13.54
N VAL A 160 2.32 6.05 -12.41
CA VAL A 160 1.62 6.86 -11.40
C VAL A 160 1.04 8.15 -12.00
N ASP A 161 1.85 8.89 -12.78
CA ASP A 161 1.45 10.17 -13.37
C ASP A 161 0.29 10.01 -14.35
N THR A 162 0.36 8.98 -15.21
CA THR A 162 -0.70 8.67 -16.16
C THR A 162 -2.02 8.36 -15.44
N ARG A 163 -1.97 7.63 -14.32
CA ARG A 163 -3.15 7.28 -13.54
C ARG A 163 -3.72 8.50 -12.81
N LEU A 164 -2.88 9.31 -12.18
CA LEU A 164 -3.31 10.52 -11.48
C LEU A 164 -3.90 11.57 -12.43
N ARG A 165 -3.46 11.62 -13.68
CA ARG A 165 -4.03 12.51 -14.68
C ARG A 165 -5.53 12.24 -14.90
N ARG A 166 -5.99 10.98 -14.74
CA ARG A 166 -7.41 10.62 -14.90
C ARG A 166 -8.33 11.25 -13.86
N VAL A 167 -7.88 11.41 -12.63
CA VAL A 167 -8.68 12.07 -11.58
C VAL A 167 -8.63 13.59 -11.66
N ARG A 168 -7.75 14.14 -12.49
CA ARG A 168 -7.62 15.57 -12.77
C ARG A 168 -8.33 16.00 -14.06
N GLU A 169 -8.74 15.06 -14.91
CA GLU A 169 -9.56 15.38 -16.07
C GLU A 169 -10.92 15.95 -15.62
N PRO A 170 -11.48 16.91 -16.35
CA PRO A 170 -12.82 17.45 -16.03
C PRO A 170 -13.85 16.33 -15.94
N ARG A 171 -14.82 16.43 -15.02
CA ARG A 171 -15.87 15.42 -14.80
C ARG A 171 -16.68 15.23 -16.07
N GLY A 172 -16.85 15.50 -16.99
CA GLY A 172 -17.53 15.19 -18.26
C GLY A 172 -16.61 14.62 -19.31
N ALA A 173 -15.32 14.53 -19.05
CA ALA A 173 -14.39 13.93 -20.01
C ALA A 173 -14.56 12.40 -20.04
N GLU A 174 -14.49 11.81 -21.22
CA GLU A 174 -14.65 10.37 -21.46
C GLU A 174 -13.76 9.51 -20.55
N ARG A 175 -12.56 9.96 -20.30
CA ARG A 175 -11.53 9.25 -19.52
C ARG A 175 -11.45 9.67 -18.05
N HIS A 176 -12.30 10.56 -17.60
CA HIS A 176 -12.34 10.97 -16.20
C HIS A 176 -12.63 9.78 -15.29
N LEU A 177 -11.95 9.73 -14.16
CA LEU A 177 -12.20 8.79 -13.07
C LEU A 177 -12.34 9.56 -11.76
N ASP A 178 -13.28 9.13 -10.91
CA ASP A 178 -13.49 9.72 -9.59
C ASP A 178 -12.35 9.39 -8.62
N GLY A 179 -11.66 8.29 -8.85
CA GLY A 179 -10.49 7.91 -8.07
C GLY A 179 -9.62 6.88 -8.76
N VAL A 180 -8.38 6.73 -8.29
CA VAL A 180 -7.42 5.71 -8.74
C VAL A 180 -6.75 5.03 -7.56
N VAL A 181 -6.54 3.71 -7.65
CA VAL A 181 -5.88 2.93 -6.60
C VAL A 181 -4.39 2.77 -6.91
N LEU A 182 -3.56 3.16 -5.96
CA LEU A 182 -2.11 3.04 -6.03
C LEU A 182 -1.57 2.28 -4.81
N ALA A 183 -0.36 1.73 -4.90
CA ALA A 183 0.35 1.21 -3.74
C ALA A 183 1.00 2.39 -2.99
N LEU A 184 0.71 2.57 -1.72
CA LEU A 184 1.24 3.67 -0.90
C LEU A 184 2.77 3.69 -0.92
N ALA A 185 3.41 2.53 -0.82
CA ALA A 185 4.87 2.39 -0.89
C ALA A 185 5.50 3.01 -2.14
N GLY A 186 4.80 2.99 -3.29
CA GLY A 186 5.28 3.62 -4.52
C GLY A 186 5.34 5.13 -4.40
N LEU A 187 4.31 5.73 -3.81
CA LEU A 187 4.23 7.18 -3.58
C LEU A 187 5.24 7.64 -2.53
N THR A 188 5.40 6.88 -1.44
CA THR A 188 6.40 7.16 -0.39
C THR A 188 7.80 7.19 -0.99
N ARG A 189 8.16 6.23 -1.83
CA ARG A 189 9.47 6.18 -2.48
C ARG A 189 9.70 7.30 -3.48
N LEU A 190 8.67 7.67 -4.25
CA LEU A 190 8.76 8.85 -5.12
C LEU A 190 8.95 10.13 -4.31
N ALA A 191 8.23 10.29 -3.20
CA ALA A 191 8.35 11.45 -2.32
C ALA A 191 9.73 11.55 -1.64
N LEU A 192 10.37 10.40 -1.34
CA LEU A 192 11.69 10.33 -0.72
C LEU A 192 12.85 10.43 -1.73
N ASP A 193 12.57 10.47 -3.03
CA ASP A 193 13.62 10.62 -4.04
C ASP A 193 14.04 12.08 -4.21
N GLU A 194 15.10 12.46 -3.50
CA GLU A 194 15.64 13.82 -3.54
C GLU A 194 16.26 14.19 -4.92
N SER A 195 16.64 13.19 -5.74
CA SER A 195 17.27 13.42 -7.04
C SER A 195 16.35 14.14 -8.03
N VAL A 196 15.04 14.05 -7.84
CA VAL A 196 14.01 14.70 -8.68
C VAL A 196 13.12 15.65 -7.88
N GLY A 197 13.51 16.05 -6.67
CA GLY A 197 12.67 16.87 -5.81
C GLY A 197 11.36 16.18 -5.43
N GLY A 198 11.41 14.86 -5.18
CA GLY A 198 10.25 13.96 -5.09
C GLY A 198 9.17 14.39 -4.13
N ARG A 199 9.54 15.02 -3.00
CA ARG A 199 8.54 15.55 -2.05
C ARG A 199 7.69 16.67 -2.68
N ALA A 200 8.31 17.62 -3.37
CA ALA A 200 7.60 18.69 -4.05
C ALA A 200 6.75 18.15 -5.20
N LEU A 201 7.29 17.22 -5.98
CA LEU A 201 6.57 16.54 -7.06
C LEU A 201 5.32 15.82 -6.56
N VAL A 202 5.42 15.04 -5.48
CA VAL A 202 4.27 14.33 -4.91
C VAL A 202 3.27 15.31 -4.30
N ALA A 203 3.72 16.36 -3.63
CA ALA A 203 2.83 17.40 -3.12
C ALA A 203 2.05 18.09 -4.25
N GLU A 204 2.71 18.44 -5.35
CA GLU A 204 2.06 19.01 -6.54
C GLU A 204 1.04 18.03 -7.15
N LEU A 205 1.42 16.75 -7.29
CA LEU A 205 0.54 15.70 -7.81
C LEU A 205 -0.72 15.50 -6.95
N PHE A 206 -0.69 15.83 -5.66
CA PHE A 206 -1.84 15.66 -4.74
C PHE A 206 -2.57 16.96 -4.40
N THR A 207 -2.10 18.09 -4.91
CA THR A 207 -2.75 19.38 -4.66
C THR A 207 -4.23 19.33 -5.05
N GLY A 208 -5.09 19.66 -4.11
CA GLY A 208 -6.54 19.68 -4.27
C GLY A 208 -7.22 18.31 -4.27
N LEU A 209 -6.48 17.19 -4.39
CA LEU A 209 -7.04 15.84 -4.40
C LEU A 209 -7.32 15.34 -2.98
N ARG A 210 -8.35 14.49 -2.85
CA ARG A 210 -8.62 13.77 -1.61
C ARG A 210 -8.01 12.37 -1.66
N ARG A 211 -7.82 11.77 -0.47
CA ARG A 211 -7.19 10.44 -0.38
C ARG A 211 -7.83 9.59 0.71
N MET A 212 -7.70 8.29 0.54
CA MET A 212 -8.02 7.27 1.55
C MET A 212 -6.95 6.20 1.56
N VAL A 213 -6.32 5.97 2.70
CA VAL A 213 -5.39 4.86 2.93
C VAL A 213 -6.22 3.63 3.29
N LEU A 214 -6.23 2.62 2.42
CA LEU A 214 -7.10 1.45 2.59
C LEU A 214 -6.62 0.58 3.74
N PRO A 215 -7.52 0.19 4.67
CA PRO A 215 -7.15 -0.66 5.80
C PRO A 215 -6.85 -2.10 5.37
N LEU A 216 -5.84 -2.71 5.99
CA LEU A 216 -5.50 -4.12 5.76
C LEU A 216 -6.62 -5.06 6.20
N THR A 217 -7.40 -4.66 7.19
CA THR A 217 -8.60 -5.39 7.67
C THR A 217 -9.70 -5.50 6.62
N ALA A 218 -9.70 -4.65 5.59
CA ALA A 218 -10.65 -4.73 4.48
C ALA A 218 -9.96 -5.04 3.15
N CYS A 219 -8.79 -4.45 2.91
CA CYS A 219 -8.06 -4.50 1.66
C CYS A 219 -6.59 -4.89 1.87
N PRO A 220 -6.29 -6.15 2.26
CA PRO A 220 -4.91 -6.60 2.32
C PRO A 220 -4.17 -6.35 1.00
N GLY A 221 -2.90 -5.98 1.08
CA GLY A 221 -2.03 -5.74 -0.07
C GLY A 221 -1.79 -6.99 -0.91
N ALA A 222 -1.21 -6.82 -2.09
CA ALA A 222 -0.68 -7.96 -2.82
C ALA A 222 0.48 -8.59 -2.02
N PRO A 223 0.69 -9.92 -2.11
CA PRO A 223 1.83 -10.58 -1.46
C PRO A 223 3.15 -9.87 -1.76
N ALA A 224 3.89 -9.55 -0.72
CA ALA A 224 5.13 -8.74 -0.73
C ALA A 224 4.97 -7.29 -1.23
N GLN A 225 3.76 -6.74 -1.26
CA GLN A 225 3.57 -5.31 -1.58
C GLN A 225 4.30 -4.43 -0.58
N GLY A 226 5.03 -3.43 -1.07
CA GLY A 226 5.87 -2.54 -0.25
C GLY A 226 7.30 -3.05 -0.02
N ALA A 227 7.58 -4.35 -0.18
CA ALA A 227 8.93 -4.88 -0.17
C ALA A 227 9.64 -4.71 -1.53
N LEU A 228 10.97 -4.60 -1.49
CA LEU A 228 11.84 -4.71 -2.66
C LEU A 228 12.55 -6.07 -2.63
N ALA A 229 12.72 -6.68 -3.80
CA ALA A 229 13.61 -7.79 -4.02
C ALA A 229 14.86 -7.30 -4.73
N ILE A 230 16.02 -7.56 -4.13
CA ILE A 230 17.31 -7.26 -4.74
C ILE A 230 17.96 -8.59 -5.12
N GLU A 231 18.21 -8.76 -6.41
CA GLU A 231 18.78 -9.98 -6.93
C GLU A 231 20.20 -9.76 -7.44
N CYS A 232 20.99 -10.83 -7.37
CA CYS A 232 22.33 -10.91 -7.94
C CYS A 232 22.59 -12.33 -8.45
N ARG A 233 23.73 -12.55 -9.09
CA ARG A 233 24.16 -13.91 -9.45
C ARG A 233 24.48 -14.72 -8.19
N ALA A 234 24.10 -15.99 -8.18
CA ALA A 234 24.26 -16.86 -7.02
C ALA A 234 25.75 -17.12 -6.67
N GLU A 235 26.62 -17.18 -7.69
CA GLU A 235 28.05 -17.35 -7.52
C GLU A 235 28.80 -16.06 -7.13
N ASP A 236 28.18 -14.88 -7.26
CA ASP A 236 28.82 -13.61 -6.92
C ASP A 236 28.83 -13.38 -5.40
N ALA A 237 29.78 -14.03 -4.72
CA ALA A 237 29.95 -13.97 -3.27
C ALA A 237 30.20 -12.54 -2.77
N ARG A 238 30.87 -11.71 -3.59
CA ARG A 238 31.17 -10.31 -3.26
C ARG A 238 29.91 -9.45 -3.21
N THR A 239 29.11 -9.46 -4.27
CA THR A 239 27.84 -8.71 -4.32
C THR A 239 26.88 -9.21 -3.23
N ARG A 240 26.79 -10.53 -3.01
CA ARG A 240 25.98 -11.10 -1.92
C ARG A 240 26.39 -10.59 -0.54
N SER A 241 27.71 -10.51 -0.26
CA SER A 241 28.22 -9.98 1.01
C SER A 241 27.86 -8.52 1.22
N LEU A 242 27.93 -7.68 0.18
CA LEU A 242 27.52 -6.27 0.24
C LEU A 242 26.01 -6.15 0.48
N LEU A 243 25.19 -6.94 -0.22
CA LEU A 243 23.74 -6.93 -0.10
C LEU A 243 23.25 -7.37 1.27
N ALA A 244 23.97 -8.29 1.95
CA ALA A 244 23.61 -8.74 3.30
C ALA A 244 23.50 -7.58 4.31
N SER A 245 24.22 -6.46 4.11
CA SER A 245 24.18 -5.29 4.99
C SER A 245 22.87 -4.51 4.97
N ILE A 246 22.06 -4.69 3.92
CA ILE A 246 20.76 -4.02 3.75
C ILE A 246 19.59 -4.98 3.85
N ASP A 247 19.84 -6.27 4.11
CA ASP A 247 18.78 -7.26 4.29
C ASP A 247 18.08 -7.08 5.63
N ASP A 248 16.73 -7.16 5.61
CA ASP A 248 15.88 -7.09 6.79
C ASP A 248 15.17 -8.43 6.98
N ALA A 249 15.66 -9.22 7.92
CA ALA A 249 15.16 -10.57 8.16
C ALA A 249 13.64 -10.63 8.47
N PRO A 250 13.05 -9.72 9.26
CA PRO A 250 11.61 -9.68 9.47
C PRO A 250 10.83 -9.43 8.17
N THR A 251 11.26 -8.48 7.34
CA THR A 251 10.62 -8.22 6.05
C THR A 251 10.75 -9.40 5.10
N ARG A 252 11.95 -10.00 5.03
CA ARG A 252 12.19 -11.20 4.21
C ARG A 252 11.27 -12.34 4.60
N ALA A 253 11.13 -12.62 5.90
CA ALA A 253 10.27 -13.68 6.41
C ALA A 253 8.79 -13.41 6.10
N ALA A 254 8.30 -12.19 6.33
CA ALA A 254 6.93 -11.79 6.02
C ALA A 254 6.63 -11.91 4.52
N ALA A 255 7.50 -11.37 3.66
CA ALA A 255 7.34 -11.47 2.21
C ALA A 255 7.37 -12.93 1.72
N ALA A 256 8.22 -13.78 2.29
CA ALA A 256 8.27 -15.21 1.96
C ALA A 256 6.98 -15.92 2.35
N ALA A 257 6.43 -15.68 3.55
CA ALA A 257 5.16 -16.26 4.00
C ALA A 257 3.99 -15.84 3.10
N GLU A 258 3.89 -14.54 2.75
CA GLU A 258 2.86 -14.04 1.84
C GLU A 258 2.99 -14.65 0.43
N ARG A 259 4.20 -14.81 -0.08
CA ARG A 259 4.46 -15.41 -1.39
C ARG A 259 4.22 -16.92 -1.42
N ALA A 260 4.42 -17.63 -0.29
CA ALA A 260 4.03 -19.02 -0.15
C ALA A 260 2.51 -19.18 -0.31
N LEU A 261 1.72 -18.32 0.33
CA LEU A 261 0.25 -18.30 0.14
C LEU A 261 -0.16 -18.02 -1.32
N LEU A 262 0.61 -17.19 -2.04
CA LEU A 262 0.40 -16.98 -3.48
C LEU A 262 0.71 -18.24 -4.29
N ALA A 263 1.78 -18.95 -3.95
CA ALA A 263 2.17 -20.20 -4.62
C ALA A 263 1.11 -21.29 -4.44
N GLU A 264 0.57 -21.44 -3.22
CA GLU A 264 -0.52 -22.38 -2.91
C GLU A 264 -1.78 -22.14 -3.76
N ARG A 265 -1.99 -20.89 -4.22
CA ARG A 265 -3.12 -20.49 -5.07
C ARG A 265 -2.79 -20.49 -6.57
N GLY A 266 -1.71 -21.19 -6.97
CA GLY A 266 -1.29 -21.30 -8.36
C GLY A 266 -0.47 -20.12 -8.89
N GLY A 267 -0.13 -19.14 -8.05
CA GLY A 267 0.71 -18.01 -8.43
C GLY A 267 0.04 -17.00 -9.37
N GLY A 268 0.82 -16.00 -9.80
CA GLY A 268 0.44 -15.04 -10.83
C GLY A 268 -0.34 -13.80 -10.33
N CYS A 269 -0.37 -12.78 -11.20
CA CYS A 269 -1.00 -11.48 -10.90
C CYS A 269 -2.53 -11.49 -11.08
N HIS A 270 -3.12 -12.60 -11.54
CA HIS A 270 -4.56 -12.75 -11.80
C HIS A 270 -5.36 -13.14 -10.55
N GLN A 271 -4.70 -13.45 -9.47
CA GLN A 271 -5.36 -13.88 -8.24
C GLN A 271 -6.17 -12.75 -7.60
N ARG A 272 -7.40 -13.10 -7.15
CA ARG A 272 -8.34 -12.18 -6.50
C ARG A 272 -8.21 -12.26 -4.98
N PHE A 273 -6.97 -12.26 -4.47
CA PHE A 273 -6.71 -12.33 -3.04
C PHE A 273 -5.61 -11.34 -2.61
N GLY A 274 -5.70 -10.88 -1.37
CA GLY A 274 -4.68 -10.09 -0.71
C GLY A 274 -4.15 -10.82 0.51
N ALA A 275 -2.83 -10.76 0.73
CA ALA A 275 -2.17 -11.26 1.92
C ALA A 275 -1.10 -10.28 2.36
N THR A 276 -1.14 -9.86 3.62
CA THR A 276 -0.18 -8.91 4.18
C THR A 276 0.15 -9.28 5.61
N GLN A 277 1.41 -9.57 5.89
CA GLN A 277 1.92 -9.80 7.23
C GLN A 277 2.63 -8.55 7.72
N VAL A 278 2.23 -8.04 8.88
CA VAL A 278 2.86 -6.89 9.54
C VAL A 278 3.41 -7.28 10.89
N ALA A 279 4.61 -6.78 11.22
CA ALA A 279 5.15 -6.89 12.55
C ALA A 279 4.50 -5.83 13.46
N VAL A 280 4.10 -6.24 14.66
CA VAL A 280 3.56 -5.36 15.69
C VAL A 280 4.52 -5.38 16.86
N ALA A 281 5.16 -4.24 17.13
CA ALA A 281 6.22 -4.13 18.13
C ALA A 281 5.78 -4.70 19.49
N GLY A 282 6.55 -5.64 20.04
CA GLY A 282 6.30 -6.29 21.33
C GLY A 282 5.16 -7.33 21.31
N LEU A 283 4.37 -7.43 20.25
CA LEU A 283 3.24 -8.34 20.16
C LEU A 283 3.44 -9.51 19.18
N GLY A 284 4.35 -9.38 18.21
CA GLY A 284 4.57 -10.40 17.20
C GLY A 284 4.19 -9.96 15.80
N SER A 285 3.52 -10.81 15.04
CA SER A 285 3.08 -10.49 13.69
C SER A 285 1.61 -10.83 13.45
N LEU A 286 0.96 -10.02 12.63
CA LEU A 286 -0.41 -10.24 12.15
C LEU A 286 -0.39 -10.46 10.64
N LEU A 287 -0.97 -11.57 10.19
CA LEU A 287 -1.28 -11.83 8.79
C LEU A 287 -2.75 -11.51 8.54
N TYR A 288 -2.99 -10.61 7.60
CA TYR A 288 -4.29 -10.28 7.05
C TYR A 288 -4.45 -11.00 5.71
N LEU A 289 -5.46 -11.84 5.58
CA LEU A 289 -5.77 -12.58 4.38
C LEU A 289 -7.23 -12.38 4.01
N ARG A 290 -7.50 -11.98 2.78
CA ARG A 290 -8.86 -11.85 2.25
C ARG A 290 -8.86 -12.19 0.76
N GLU A 291 -9.85 -12.98 0.33
CA GLU A 291 -9.97 -13.46 -1.04
C GLU A 291 -11.41 -13.52 -1.54
N GLU A 292 -11.59 -13.52 -2.84
CA GLU A 292 -12.85 -13.86 -3.47
C GLU A 292 -12.82 -15.35 -3.85
N GLY A 293 -13.76 -16.12 -3.29
CA GLY A 293 -13.94 -17.54 -3.58
C GLY A 293 -15.39 -17.83 -3.93
N ALA A 294 -15.61 -18.73 -4.87
CA ALA A 294 -16.96 -19.12 -5.36
C ALA A 294 -17.84 -17.92 -5.77
N GLY A 295 -17.24 -16.86 -6.33
CA GLY A 295 -17.94 -15.66 -6.78
C GLY A 295 -18.36 -14.69 -5.68
N ALA A 296 -17.94 -14.91 -4.43
CA ALA A 296 -18.22 -14.03 -3.30
C ALA A 296 -16.95 -13.70 -2.52
N LEU A 297 -16.89 -12.48 -1.99
CA LEU A 297 -15.81 -12.05 -1.13
C LEU A 297 -15.92 -12.75 0.23
N GLN A 298 -14.85 -13.47 0.60
CA GLN A 298 -14.78 -14.18 1.86
C GLN A 298 -14.51 -13.24 3.03
N PRO A 299 -14.91 -13.62 4.25
CA PRO A 299 -14.52 -12.89 5.46
C PRO A 299 -13.01 -12.72 5.57
N LEU A 300 -12.57 -11.66 6.26
CA LEU A 300 -11.17 -11.50 6.61
C LEU A 300 -10.70 -12.64 7.50
N GLU A 301 -9.62 -13.30 7.11
CA GLU A 301 -8.87 -14.20 7.98
C GLU A 301 -7.70 -13.45 8.62
N LEU A 302 -7.64 -13.49 9.94
CA LEU A 302 -6.57 -12.91 10.75
C LEU A 302 -5.80 -14.04 11.43
N ARG A 303 -4.48 -14.11 11.15
CA ARG A 303 -3.58 -15.05 11.85
C ARG A 303 -2.57 -14.25 12.65
N TRP A 304 -2.59 -14.44 13.96
CA TRP A 304 -1.62 -13.83 14.86
C TRP A 304 -0.54 -14.83 15.27
N THR A 305 0.71 -14.43 15.10
CA THR A 305 1.89 -15.13 15.59
C THR A 305 2.50 -14.30 16.71
N PRO A 306 2.34 -14.65 17.98
CA PRO A 306 2.85 -13.88 19.10
C PRO A 306 4.39 -13.88 19.13
N ALA A 307 4.99 -12.77 19.59
CA ALA A 307 6.45 -12.64 19.74
C ALA A 307 7.02 -13.56 20.84
N ALA A 308 6.20 -13.89 21.85
CA ALA A 308 6.53 -14.80 22.93
C ALA A 308 5.27 -15.59 23.30
N PRO A 309 5.41 -16.75 23.98
CA PRO A 309 4.26 -17.46 24.53
C PRO A 309 3.39 -16.52 25.38
N LEU A 310 2.09 -16.54 25.13
CA LEU A 310 1.16 -15.73 25.91
C LEU A 310 1.14 -16.22 27.37
N PRO A 311 1.13 -15.30 28.36
CA PRO A 311 0.90 -15.71 29.73
C PRO A 311 -0.46 -16.39 29.85
N ALA A 312 -0.53 -17.42 30.69
CA ALA A 312 -1.80 -18.07 31.00
C ALA A 312 -2.78 -17.03 31.56
N VAL A 313 -3.93 -16.88 30.92
CA VAL A 313 -5.00 -16.02 31.45
C VAL A 313 -5.63 -16.78 32.63
N PRO A 314 -5.69 -16.20 33.84
CA PRO A 314 -6.40 -16.83 34.96
C PRO A 314 -7.84 -17.18 34.57
N SER A 315 -8.29 -18.37 34.91
CA SER A 315 -9.60 -18.90 34.50
C SER A 315 -10.80 -18.11 35.05
N ASP A 316 -10.58 -17.27 36.06
CA ASP A 316 -11.52 -16.34 36.66
C ASP A 316 -11.66 -15.01 35.95
N ARG A 317 -10.75 -14.70 35.01
CA ARG A 317 -10.79 -13.48 34.22
C ARG A 317 -11.32 -13.77 32.82
N ARG A 318 -12.50 -13.26 32.52
CA ARG A 318 -13.01 -13.23 31.14
C ARG A 318 -12.49 -12.01 30.43
N PRO A 319 -11.83 -12.17 29.28
CA PRO A 319 -11.51 -11.02 28.42
C PRO A 319 -12.79 -10.27 28.09
N TRP A 320 -12.71 -8.94 28.00
CA TRP A 320 -13.83 -8.15 27.49
C TRP A 320 -14.16 -8.57 26.06
N ASP A 321 -15.40 -8.95 25.81
CA ASP A 321 -15.90 -9.45 24.53
C ASP A 321 -16.23 -8.33 23.52
N GLY A 322 -15.95 -7.07 23.87
CA GLY A 322 -16.29 -5.93 23.03
C GLY A 322 -17.76 -5.51 23.09
N SER A 323 -18.58 -6.19 23.91
CA SER A 323 -20.01 -5.92 23.97
C SER A 323 -20.32 -4.53 24.55
N ALA A 324 -21.34 -3.86 24.00
CA ALA A 324 -21.79 -2.56 24.44
C ALA A 324 -22.41 -2.58 25.87
N ALA A 325 -22.80 -3.76 26.36
CA ALA A 325 -23.39 -3.93 27.69
C ALA A 325 -22.39 -3.66 28.83
N ALA A 326 -21.08 -3.83 28.56
CA ALA A 326 -20.01 -3.58 29.54
C ALA A 326 -19.32 -2.20 29.32
N ALA A 327 -19.75 -1.42 28.33
CA ALA A 327 -19.15 -0.11 28.07
C ALA A 327 -19.71 0.95 29.04
N PRO A 328 -18.86 1.80 29.65
CA PRO A 328 -19.34 2.89 30.48
C PRO A 328 -20.26 3.83 29.68
N ALA A 329 -21.28 4.38 30.32
CA ALA A 329 -22.18 5.35 29.70
C ALA A 329 -21.37 6.56 29.21
N VAL A 330 -21.47 6.87 27.93
CA VAL A 330 -20.87 8.11 27.38
C VAL A 330 -21.81 9.25 27.73
N VAL A 331 -21.37 10.12 28.62
CA VAL A 331 -22.10 11.36 28.97
C VAL A 331 -21.55 12.48 28.09
N PRO A 332 -22.36 13.05 27.18
CA PRO A 332 -21.93 14.20 26.38
C PRO A 332 -21.66 15.41 27.30
N LEU A 333 -20.54 16.10 27.09
CA LEU A 333 -20.31 17.40 27.73
C LEU A 333 -21.26 18.45 27.11
N ALA A 334 -21.84 19.31 27.90
CA ALA A 334 -22.87 20.29 27.49
C ALA A 334 -22.40 21.21 26.33
N ASP A 335 -21.11 21.53 26.30
CA ASP A 335 -20.46 22.41 25.31
C ASP A 335 -19.57 21.68 24.30
N ALA A 336 -19.65 20.35 24.26
CA ALA A 336 -18.74 19.52 23.46
C ALA A 336 -18.77 19.88 21.95
N ALA A 337 -19.95 20.16 21.40
CA ALA A 337 -20.08 20.50 19.99
C ALA A 337 -19.44 21.85 19.66
N ALA A 338 -19.63 22.87 20.51
CA ALA A 338 -19.05 24.20 20.31
C ALA A 338 -17.51 24.16 20.43
N ARG A 339 -16.99 23.49 21.46
CA ARG A 339 -15.54 23.32 21.65
C ARG A 339 -14.90 22.53 20.52
N ALA A 340 -15.54 21.46 20.07
CA ALA A 340 -15.03 20.68 18.94
C ALA A 340 -15.06 21.49 17.63
N ALA A 341 -16.11 22.25 17.36
CA ALA A 341 -16.20 23.12 16.19
C ALA A 341 -15.09 24.19 16.17
N GLN A 342 -14.81 24.80 17.31
CA GLN A 342 -13.72 25.78 17.47
C GLN A 342 -12.35 25.12 17.21
N ALA A 343 -12.09 23.94 17.79
CA ALA A 343 -10.84 23.22 17.63
C ALA A 343 -10.61 22.75 16.19
N LEU A 344 -11.66 22.30 15.49
CA LEU A 344 -11.57 21.82 14.11
C LEU A 344 -11.20 22.93 13.11
N GLY A 345 -11.56 24.19 13.38
CA GLY A 345 -11.26 25.31 12.49
C GLY A 345 -9.76 25.54 12.28
N THR A 346 -8.91 25.06 13.18
CA THR A 346 -7.44 25.24 13.14
C THR A 346 -6.66 23.93 13.21
N ALA A 347 -7.32 22.79 13.43
CA ALA A 347 -6.65 21.51 13.60
C ALA A 347 -6.10 20.99 12.25
N PRO A 348 -4.80 20.66 12.17
CA PRO A 348 -4.22 20.06 10.96
C PRO A 348 -4.69 18.61 10.74
N ALA A 349 -5.10 17.92 11.82
CA ALA A 349 -5.59 16.54 11.79
C ALA A 349 -6.55 16.27 12.95
N LEU A 350 -7.45 15.32 12.75
CA LEU A 350 -8.40 14.83 13.74
C LEU A 350 -8.28 13.32 13.88
N PHE A 351 -8.05 12.81 15.08
CA PHE A 351 -8.19 11.41 15.40
C PHE A 351 -9.44 11.19 16.26
N VAL A 352 -10.46 10.53 15.69
CA VAL A 352 -11.71 10.21 16.39
C VAL A 352 -11.57 8.88 17.09
N THR A 353 -11.23 8.87 18.36
CA THR A 353 -10.90 7.67 19.16
C THR A 353 -12.04 6.66 19.26
N HIS A 354 -13.30 7.08 19.13
CA HIS A 354 -14.47 6.22 19.11
C HIS A 354 -15.62 6.91 18.37
N ARG A 355 -16.45 6.15 17.66
CA ARG A 355 -17.61 6.70 16.90
C ARG A 355 -18.56 7.60 17.71
N ARG A 356 -18.64 7.37 19.03
CA ARG A 356 -19.46 8.17 19.96
C ARG A 356 -18.74 9.42 20.47
N ALA A 357 -17.43 9.53 20.29
CA ALA A 357 -16.64 10.68 20.75
C ALA A 357 -16.85 11.92 19.87
N LEU A 358 -17.26 11.75 18.61
CA LEU A 358 -17.57 12.87 17.73
C LEU A 358 -18.97 13.42 18.08
N PRO A 359 -19.07 14.65 18.58
CA PRO A 359 -20.38 15.26 18.90
C PRO A 359 -21.22 15.48 17.64
N ALA A 360 -22.44 15.94 17.80
CA ALA A 360 -23.35 16.28 16.68
C ALA A 360 -22.87 17.53 15.96
N LEU A 361 -21.89 17.37 15.07
CA LEU A 361 -21.38 18.41 14.18
C LEU A 361 -21.90 18.19 12.76
N ALA A 362 -22.07 19.27 12.02
CA ALA A 362 -22.33 19.20 10.58
C ALA A 362 -21.16 18.50 9.89
N PRO A 363 -21.41 17.54 8.97
CA PRO A 363 -20.35 16.83 8.26
C PRO A 363 -19.37 17.78 7.57
N ALA A 364 -19.85 18.88 7.01
CA ALA A 364 -19.02 19.88 6.34
C ALA A 364 -17.94 20.47 7.28
N ALA A 365 -18.25 20.70 8.55
CA ALA A 365 -17.29 21.21 9.52
C ALA A 365 -16.17 20.20 9.81
N VAL A 366 -16.50 18.90 9.88
CA VAL A 366 -15.51 17.85 10.08
C VAL A 366 -14.71 17.62 8.81
N ASN A 367 -15.33 17.64 7.64
CA ASN A 367 -14.71 17.46 6.33
C ASN A 367 -13.79 18.64 5.91
N ALA A 368 -13.88 19.79 6.61
CA ALA A 368 -12.94 20.89 6.48
C ALA A 368 -11.57 20.56 7.12
N CYS A 369 -11.53 19.64 8.10
CA CYS A 369 -10.26 19.13 8.62
C CYS A 369 -9.54 18.33 7.53
N PRO A 370 -8.26 18.64 7.20
CA PRO A 370 -7.57 17.99 6.09
C PRO A 370 -7.34 16.50 6.29
N HIS A 371 -7.19 16.06 7.54
CA HIS A 371 -6.87 14.68 7.88
C HIS A 371 -7.77 14.16 8.99
N VAL A 372 -8.69 13.24 8.69
CA VAL A 372 -9.57 12.58 9.67
C VAL A 372 -9.22 11.10 9.73
N TRP A 373 -8.82 10.64 10.90
CA TRP A 373 -8.40 9.27 11.16
C TRP A 373 -9.20 8.64 12.30
N VAL A 374 -9.30 7.30 12.29
CA VAL A 374 -10.09 6.52 13.26
C VAL A 374 -9.32 5.29 13.75
N PRO A 375 -9.74 4.62 14.85
CA PRO A 375 -9.07 3.42 15.36
C PRO A 375 -9.17 2.22 14.41
N GLY A 376 -10.34 2.01 13.80
CA GLY A 376 -10.61 0.84 12.95
C GLY A 376 -11.81 1.05 12.05
N ILE A 377 -12.12 0.04 11.23
CA ILE A 377 -13.12 0.12 10.16
C ILE A 377 -14.55 0.37 10.67
N GLU A 378 -14.93 -0.12 11.84
CA GLU A 378 -16.27 0.10 12.41
C GLU A 378 -16.51 1.59 12.73
N SER A 379 -15.50 2.26 13.27
CA SER A 379 -15.56 3.72 13.46
C SER A 379 -15.58 4.46 12.14
N TRP A 380 -14.85 3.97 11.13
CA TRP A 380 -14.87 4.52 9.77
C TRP A 380 -16.27 4.49 9.17
N TYR A 381 -16.89 3.31 9.12
CA TYR A 381 -18.23 3.14 8.56
C TYR A 381 -19.28 4.00 9.28
N ALA A 382 -19.22 4.03 10.60
CA ALA A 382 -20.14 4.86 11.39
C ALA A 382 -19.99 6.37 11.13
N LEU A 383 -18.78 6.85 10.84
CA LEU A 383 -18.55 8.25 10.46
C LEU A 383 -18.96 8.52 9.01
N ALA A 384 -18.70 7.58 8.10
CA ALA A 384 -19.14 7.68 6.71
C ALA A 384 -20.67 7.73 6.58
N GLU A 385 -21.42 6.97 7.39
CA GLU A 385 -22.88 7.06 7.50
C GLU A 385 -23.37 8.45 7.92
N ARG A 386 -22.55 9.18 8.69
CA ARG A 386 -22.81 10.56 9.10
C ARG A 386 -22.33 11.59 8.07
N GLY A 387 -21.88 11.17 6.88
CA GLY A 387 -21.37 12.05 5.83
C GLY A 387 -19.94 12.54 6.05
N VAL A 388 -19.19 11.94 6.97
CA VAL A 388 -17.80 12.34 7.28
C VAL A 388 -16.82 11.58 6.39
N TRP A 389 -15.91 12.33 5.76
CA TRP A 389 -14.77 11.76 5.02
C TRP A 389 -13.69 11.30 6.01
N VAL A 390 -13.33 10.04 5.97
CA VAL A 390 -12.23 9.46 6.76
C VAL A 390 -11.07 9.12 5.84
N GLU A 391 -9.86 9.53 6.20
CA GLU A 391 -8.66 9.29 5.40
C GLU A 391 -8.01 7.92 5.66
N GLY A 392 -8.11 7.42 6.89
CA GLY A 392 -7.49 6.16 7.25
C GLY A 392 -7.82 5.69 8.67
N CYS A 393 -7.31 4.50 9.03
CA CYS A 393 -7.46 3.98 10.37
C CYS A 393 -6.20 3.29 10.89
N ALA A 394 -6.16 3.11 12.23
CA ALA A 394 -5.06 2.49 12.97
C ALA A 394 -5.18 0.95 13.06
N GLU A 395 -6.04 0.29 12.28
CA GLU A 395 -6.26 -1.17 12.25
C GLU A 395 -6.62 -1.81 13.62
N GLY A 396 -7.09 -1.01 14.57
CA GLY A 396 -7.28 -1.47 15.95
C GLY A 396 -5.99 -1.61 16.77
N LEU A 397 -4.84 -1.26 16.19
CA LEU A 397 -3.50 -1.40 16.83
C LEU A 397 -3.09 -0.16 17.63
N GLY A 398 -3.96 0.83 17.74
CA GLY A 398 -3.69 2.07 18.43
C GLY A 398 -2.98 3.13 17.58
N PHE A 399 -2.81 4.33 18.17
CA PHE A 399 -2.27 5.50 17.46
C PHE A 399 -0.85 5.29 16.92
N GLY A 400 -0.02 4.52 17.62
CA GLY A 400 1.36 4.25 17.20
C GLY A 400 1.50 3.40 15.93
N ALA A 401 0.39 2.88 15.39
CA ALA A 401 0.37 2.12 14.13
C ALA A 401 0.08 2.99 12.89
N LEU A 402 -0.08 4.31 13.07
CA LEU A 402 -0.35 5.28 12.00
C LEU A 402 0.91 5.77 11.26
#